data_9f324d8a878a983d96d3fd0cfdc76df9
#
_entry.id   9f324d8a878a983d96d3fd0cfdc76df9
#
_cell.length_a   1.000
_cell.length_b   1.000
_cell.length_c   1.000
_cell.angle_alpha   90.00
_cell.angle_beta   90.00
_cell.angle_gamma   90.00
#
_symmetry.space_group_name_H-M   'P 1'
#
loop_
_entity.id
_entity.type
_entity.pdbx_description
1 polymer ?
#
loop_
_entity_poly.entity_id
_entity_poly.type
_entity_poly.pdbx_seq_one_letter_code
_entity_poly.pdbx_strand_id
1 'polypeptide(L)'
;MTAIYKDAGRPVHERVADLLARMTPEEKFAQMHAYWLILDENGNHRERSDLSDEFAGVSEQAALSERLKLGVGQITRPLGTHIVDAKTGVRAANRLQRMMMEETRLGIPALFHEECLVGLLCKDATLFPSSLNYGSTWDPELVQRAAQQIGKEARSVGCQQGLAPVLDVSRDVRWGRTEETFGEDPWLVGVMATAYVKGLQGDKRDLLATLKHYVGHSFSEGARNHAPVHLGFSELNDTFLLPFEMAVKLANAGSVMPAYHDIDNQPGHSDSFLLTTVLREQWGFDGIIVADYGGVSLLHQHHGISHDAAESAALA
;
A
#
# COMPACT_ATOMS: atom_id res chain seq x y z
N MET A 1 13.94 29.61 -16.65
CA MET A 1 13.52 28.38 -17.35
C MET A 1 12.75 27.51 -16.33
N THR A 2 11.60 27.02 -16.70
CA THR A 2 10.84 26.08 -15.87
C THR A 2 11.65 24.81 -15.69
N ALA A 3 11.70 24.24 -14.48
CA ALA A 3 12.42 23.00 -14.22
C ALA A 3 11.82 21.84 -15.04
N ILE A 4 12.67 20.97 -15.59
CA ILE A 4 12.23 19.87 -16.48
C ILE A 4 11.22 18.96 -15.79
N TYR A 5 11.38 18.67 -14.49
CA TYR A 5 10.46 17.80 -13.77
C TYR A 5 9.03 18.37 -13.67
N LYS A 6 8.84 19.68 -13.80
CA LYS A 6 7.53 20.35 -13.80
C LYS A 6 6.86 20.38 -15.17
N ASP A 7 7.57 20.03 -16.23
CA ASP A 7 7.04 20.00 -17.59
C ASP A 7 6.37 18.65 -17.89
N ALA A 8 5.04 18.63 -17.87
CA ALA A 8 4.26 17.42 -18.13
C ALA A 8 4.42 16.88 -19.56
N GLY A 9 4.91 17.68 -20.52
CA GLY A 9 5.20 17.27 -21.88
C GLY A 9 6.50 16.46 -22.05
N ARG A 10 7.33 16.45 -21.02
CA ARG A 10 8.59 15.67 -21.05
C ARG A 10 8.38 14.21 -20.64
N PRO A 11 9.20 13.30 -21.18
CA PRO A 11 9.21 11.90 -20.76
C PRO A 11 9.43 11.75 -19.24
N VAL A 12 8.73 10.78 -18.62
CA VAL A 12 8.77 10.59 -17.16
C VAL A 12 10.21 10.38 -16.65
N HIS A 13 11.03 9.59 -17.36
CA HIS A 13 12.42 9.32 -16.95
C HIS A 13 13.29 10.58 -16.93
N GLU A 14 13.09 11.52 -17.85
CA GLU A 14 13.81 12.81 -17.86
C GLU A 14 13.38 13.69 -16.67
N ARG A 15 12.07 13.70 -16.39
CA ARG A 15 11.51 14.43 -15.26
C ARG A 15 12.00 13.89 -13.93
N VAL A 16 12.05 12.56 -13.78
CA VAL A 16 12.55 11.89 -12.58
C VAL A 16 14.06 12.19 -12.40
N ALA A 17 14.85 12.08 -13.44
CA ALA A 17 16.29 12.37 -13.38
C ALA A 17 16.57 13.83 -12.96
N ASP A 18 15.86 14.82 -13.55
CA ASP A 18 15.99 16.23 -13.19
C ASP A 18 15.55 16.48 -11.74
N LEU A 19 14.46 15.85 -11.28
CA LEU A 19 13.97 15.97 -9.90
C LEU A 19 15.00 15.40 -8.91
N LEU A 20 15.45 14.17 -9.11
CA LEU A 20 16.42 13.50 -8.23
C LEU A 20 17.75 14.26 -8.11
N ALA A 21 18.21 14.89 -9.21
CA ALA A 21 19.41 15.72 -9.21
C ALA A 21 19.25 17.01 -8.38
N ARG A 22 18.01 17.47 -8.14
CA ARG A 22 17.71 18.68 -7.36
C ARG A 22 17.45 18.40 -5.89
N MET A 23 17.07 17.17 -5.55
CA MET A 23 16.71 16.78 -4.18
C MET A 23 17.92 16.69 -3.27
N THR A 24 17.78 17.23 -2.06
CA THR A 24 18.70 16.92 -0.97
C THR A 24 18.48 15.48 -0.46
N PRO A 25 19.44 14.89 0.27
CA PRO A 25 19.23 13.60 0.89
C PRO A 25 17.96 13.56 1.77
N GLU A 26 17.72 14.60 2.57
CA GLU A 26 16.56 14.71 3.47
C GLU A 26 15.24 14.75 2.68
N GLU A 27 15.19 15.44 1.54
CA GLU A 27 14.02 15.46 0.66
C GLU A 27 13.79 14.10 -0.01
N LYS A 28 14.84 13.36 -0.35
CA LYS A 28 14.71 11.97 -0.85
C LYS A 28 14.14 11.06 0.22
N PHE A 29 14.64 11.14 1.45
CA PHE A 29 14.07 10.39 2.58
C PHE A 29 12.62 10.76 2.86
N ALA A 30 12.26 12.04 2.79
CA ALA A 30 10.88 12.46 2.96
C ALA A 30 9.93 11.82 1.93
N GLN A 31 10.38 11.59 0.68
CA GLN A 31 9.57 10.89 -0.33
C GLN A 31 9.41 9.38 -0.06
N MET A 32 10.24 8.78 0.78
CA MET A 32 10.10 7.39 1.21
C MET A 32 9.15 7.23 2.41
N HIS A 33 8.67 8.33 2.99
CA HIS A 33 7.76 8.33 4.14
C HIS A 33 6.30 8.36 3.71
N ALA A 34 5.46 7.64 4.50
CA ALA A 34 4.02 7.80 4.51
C ALA A 34 3.61 8.52 5.81
N TYR A 35 2.87 9.61 5.70
CA TYR A 35 2.32 10.32 6.85
C TYR A 35 0.87 9.86 7.10
N TRP A 36 0.60 9.35 8.28
CA TRP A 36 -0.75 8.92 8.64
C TRP A 36 -1.56 10.12 9.14
N LEU A 37 -2.47 10.57 8.30
CA LEU A 37 -3.32 11.73 8.57
C LEU A 37 -4.61 11.31 9.25
N ILE A 38 -4.98 12.03 10.31
CA ILE A 38 -6.32 11.94 10.89
C ILE A 38 -7.03 13.28 10.68
N LEU A 39 -8.25 13.22 10.17
CA LEU A 39 -9.12 14.38 10.04
C LEU A 39 -10.22 14.33 11.12
N ASP A 40 -10.59 15.50 11.66
CA ASP A 40 -11.83 15.65 12.41
C ASP A 40 -13.06 15.72 11.48
N GLU A 41 -14.25 15.78 12.04
CA GLU A 41 -15.50 15.89 11.30
C GLU A 41 -15.60 17.11 10.37
N ASN A 42 -14.78 18.13 10.61
CA ASN A 42 -14.69 19.35 9.83
C ASN A 42 -13.57 19.29 8.78
N GLY A 43 -12.83 18.19 8.74
CA GLY A 43 -11.70 17.99 7.83
C GLY A 43 -10.43 18.73 8.25
N ASN A 44 -10.28 19.09 9.53
CA ASN A 44 -9.03 19.63 10.05
C ASN A 44 -8.17 18.51 10.57
N HIS A 45 -6.85 18.70 10.52
CA HIS A 45 -5.91 17.75 11.10
C HIS A 45 -6.12 17.64 12.62
N ARG A 46 -6.19 16.40 13.10
CA ARG A 46 -6.25 16.03 14.52
C ARG A 46 -5.04 15.18 14.85
N GLU A 47 -4.43 15.43 16.01
CA GLU A 47 -3.37 14.57 16.52
C GLU A 47 -3.94 13.19 16.94
N ARG A 48 -3.10 12.17 16.80
CA ARG A 48 -3.46 10.81 17.20
C ARG A 48 -3.23 10.63 18.71
N SER A 49 -4.30 10.36 19.45
CA SER A 49 -4.23 9.98 20.86
C SER A 49 -4.66 8.54 21.12
N ASP A 50 -5.06 7.81 20.08
CA ASP A 50 -5.87 6.60 20.19
C ASP A 50 -5.25 5.35 19.52
N LEU A 51 -4.00 5.45 19.04
CA LEU A 51 -3.27 4.27 18.58
C LEU A 51 -2.44 3.65 19.69
N SER A 52 -2.36 2.32 19.67
CA SER A 52 -1.41 1.58 20.50
C SER A 52 0.01 2.11 20.28
N ASP A 53 0.86 2.04 21.30
CA ASP A 53 2.26 2.47 21.27
C ASP A 53 3.05 1.86 20.09
N GLU A 54 2.61 0.72 19.59
CA GLU A 54 3.14 0.02 18.42
C GLU A 54 3.14 0.88 17.14
N PHE A 55 2.18 1.81 17.02
CA PHE A 55 2.03 2.75 15.91
C PHE A 55 2.32 4.20 16.32
N ALA A 56 2.60 4.44 17.59
CA ALA A 56 2.78 5.77 18.18
C ALA A 56 4.16 6.41 17.92
N GLY A 57 5.01 5.80 17.10
CA GLY A 57 6.37 6.29 16.81
C GLY A 57 6.45 7.67 16.16
N VAL A 58 5.36 8.43 16.16
CA VAL A 58 5.32 9.83 15.71
C VAL A 58 4.60 10.65 16.77
N SER A 59 5.28 10.91 17.90
CA SER A 59 4.82 11.94 18.81
C SER A 59 5.08 13.30 18.16
N GLU A 60 4.09 14.12 18.11
CA GLU A 60 3.98 15.37 18.88
C GLU A 60 4.09 16.68 18.12
N GLN A 61 3.17 17.55 18.42
CA GLN A 61 3.23 19.02 18.65
C GLN A 61 3.83 19.94 17.57
N ALA A 62 4.55 19.47 16.57
CA ALA A 62 4.91 20.33 15.46
C ALA A 62 3.68 20.53 14.55
N ALA A 63 3.42 21.77 14.18
CA ALA A 63 2.40 22.07 13.17
C ALA A 63 2.57 21.17 11.94
N LEU A 64 1.48 20.75 11.31
CA LEU A 64 1.52 19.90 10.12
C LEU A 64 2.46 20.44 9.04
N SER A 65 2.51 21.75 8.86
CA SER A 65 3.41 22.45 7.94
C SER A 65 4.89 22.22 8.25
N GLU A 66 5.27 22.15 9.53
CA GLU A 66 6.67 21.86 9.92
C GLU A 66 7.03 20.42 9.64
N ARG A 67 6.13 19.47 9.90
CA ARG A 67 6.34 18.04 9.61
C ARG A 67 6.48 17.76 8.11
N LEU A 68 5.74 18.49 7.29
CA LEU A 68 5.67 18.29 5.85
C LEU A 68 6.53 19.30 5.06
N LYS A 69 7.36 20.10 5.71
CA LYS A 69 8.19 21.14 5.06
C LYS A 69 9.15 20.63 3.98
N LEU A 70 9.57 19.38 4.09
CA LEU A 70 10.42 18.70 3.08
C LEU A 70 9.58 17.94 2.03
N GLY A 71 8.25 18.00 2.14
CA GLY A 71 7.35 17.14 1.42
C GLY A 71 7.16 15.79 2.09
N VAL A 72 6.37 14.93 1.49
CA VAL A 72 6.14 13.54 1.90
C VAL A 72 5.75 12.72 0.68
N GLY A 73 6.20 11.46 0.63
CA GLY A 73 5.86 10.60 -0.51
C GLY A 73 4.39 10.20 -0.52
N GLN A 74 3.85 9.83 0.64
CA GLN A 74 2.48 9.33 0.73
C GLN A 74 1.72 9.93 1.91
N ILE A 75 0.41 10.05 1.77
CA ILE A 75 -0.54 10.33 2.84
C ILE A 75 -1.44 9.10 3.03
N THR A 76 -1.41 8.55 4.24
CA THR A 76 -2.13 7.34 4.61
C THR A 76 -3.56 7.68 5.01
N ARG A 77 -4.53 7.10 4.31
CA ARG A 77 -5.95 7.02 4.66
C ARG A 77 -6.58 8.34 5.13
N PRO A 78 -6.46 9.43 4.35
CA PRO A 78 -7.01 10.71 4.78
C PRO A 78 -8.53 10.71 4.95
N LEU A 79 -9.27 9.84 4.25
CA LEU A 79 -10.72 9.73 4.34
C LEU A 79 -11.17 8.59 5.25
N GLY A 80 -10.39 7.52 5.35
CA GLY A 80 -10.77 6.26 5.99
C GLY A 80 -10.22 6.05 7.40
N THR A 81 -9.26 6.84 7.87
CA THR A 81 -8.71 6.67 9.23
C THR A 81 -9.73 7.09 10.28
N HIS A 82 -10.34 8.26 10.11
CA HIS A 82 -11.54 8.67 10.81
C HIS A 82 -12.56 9.00 9.73
N ILE A 83 -13.57 8.15 9.58
CA ILE A 83 -14.44 8.15 8.41
C ILE A 83 -15.17 9.50 8.30
N VAL A 84 -14.76 10.30 7.32
CA VAL A 84 -15.37 11.58 6.97
C VAL A 84 -16.18 11.46 5.69
N ASP A 85 -17.13 12.38 5.47
CA ASP A 85 -17.85 12.42 4.21
C ASP A 85 -16.92 12.81 3.05
N ALA A 86 -17.24 12.33 1.84
CA ALA A 86 -16.40 12.51 0.66
C ALA A 86 -16.08 13.99 0.38
N LYS A 87 -17.05 14.91 0.56
CA LYS A 87 -16.87 16.35 0.29
C LYS A 87 -15.89 16.99 1.27
N THR A 88 -15.99 16.66 2.55
CA THR A 88 -15.06 17.11 3.60
C THR A 88 -13.66 16.53 3.37
N GLY A 89 -13.56 15.24 3.10
CA GLY A 89 -12.30 14.56 2.80
C GLY A 89 -11.58 15.13 1.59
N VAL A 90 -12.28 15.32 0.46
CA VAL A 90 -11.71 15.92 -0.76
C VAL A 90 -11.21 17.34 -0.53
N ARG A 91 -11.95 18.17 0.25
CA ARG A 91 -11.48 19.51 0.58
C ARG A 91 -10.19 19.49 1.40
N ALA A 92 -10.09 18.56 2.38
CA ALA A 92 -8.89 18.38 3.17
C ALA A 92 -7.72 17.88 2.32
N ALA A 93 -7.96 16.87 1.47
CA ALA A 93 -6.97 16.34 0.53
C ALA A 93 -6.43 17.44 -0.40
N ASN A 94 -7.32 18.26 -0.96
CA ASN A 94 -6.92 19.38 -1.83
C ASN A 94 -6.14 20.47 -1.06
N ARG A 95 -6.43 20.72 0.22
CA ARG A 95 -5.62 21.63 1.04
C ARG A 95 -4.20 21.09 1.23
N LEU A 96 -4.07 19.81 1.55
CA LEU A 96 -2.77 19.14 1.70
C LEU A 96 -1.97 19.16 0.40
N GLN A 97 -2.58 18.84 -0.73
CA GLN A 97 -1.90 18.89 -2.03
C GLN A 97 -1.42 20.30 -2.36
N ARG A 98 -2.22 21.32 -2.09
CA ARG A 98 -1.78 22.72 -2.27
C ARG A 98 -0.59 23.05 -1.36
N MET A 99 -0.64 22.67 -0.08
CA MET A 99 0.48 22.86 0.84
C MET A 99 1.75 22.18 0.32
N MET A 100 1.67 20.92 -0.15
CA MET A 100 2.81 20.23 -0.74
C MET A 100 3.36 20.95 -1.97
N MET A 101 2.49 21.45 -2.84
CA MET A 101 2.87 22.05 -4.12
C MET A 101 3.34 23.51 -3.99
N GLU A 102 2.81 24.26 -3.03
CA GLU A 102 3.01 25.72 -2.92
C GLU A 102 3.97 26.11 -1.78
N GLU A 103 4.02 25.30 -0.70
CA GLU A 103 4.78 25.65 0.51
C GLU A 103 6.07 24.82 0.67
N THR A 104 6.29 23.77 -0.16
CA THR A 104 7.55 23.03 -0.16
C THR A 104 8.48 23.48 -1.29
N ARG A 105 9.78 23.33 -1.11
CA ARG A 105 10.80 23.82 -2.07
C ARG A 105 10.64 23.22 -3.49
N LEU A 106 10.32 21.94 -3.56
CA LEU A 106 10.22 21.22 -4.84
C LEU A 106 8.79 21.19 -5.40
N GLY A 107 7.79 21.38 -4.54
CA GLY A 107 6.38 21.38 -4.96
C GLY A 107 5.92 20.03 -5.50
N ILE A 108 6.33 18.91 -4.85
CA ILE A 108 5.94 17.55 -5.24
C ILE A 108 4.62 17.22 -4.54
N PRO A 109 3.56 16.83 -5.26
CA PRO A 109 2.33 16.37 -4.63
C PRO A 109 2.54 15.01 -3.95
N ALA A 110 1.85 14.78 -2.83
CA ALA A 110 1.86 13.47 -2.16
C ALA A 110 0.95 12.47 -2.88
N LEU A 111 1.29 11.18 -2.82
CA LEU A 111 0.43 10.09 -3.24
C LEU A 111 -0.52 9.74 -2.10
N PHE A 112 -1.83 9.77 -2.34
CA PHE A 112 -2.84 9.40 -1.35
C PHE A 112 -3.28 7.96 -1.54
N HIS A 113 -3.28 7.18 -0.46
CA HIS A 113 -3.78 5.81 -0.48
C HIS A 113 -4.92 5.61 0.52
N GLU A 114 -5.84 4.72 0.15
CA GLU A 114 -7.00 4.32 0.95
C GLU A 114 -7.18 2.81 0.94
N GLU A 115 -7.90 2.27 1.94
CA GLU A 115 -8.36 0.89 1.91
C GLU A 115 -9.47 0.74 0.88
N CYS A 116 -9.37 -0.32 0.07
CA CYS A 116 -10.27 -0.59 -1.04
C CYS A 116 -10.75 -2.04 -1.12
N LEU A 117 -10.68 -2.82 -0.02
CA LEU A 117 -11.02 -4.25 -0.02
C LEU A 117 -12.52 -4.52 -0.23
N VAL A 118 -13.35 -3.81 0.52
CA VAL A 118 -14.82 -3.95 0.51
C VAL A 118 -15.49 -2.69 -0.03
N GLY A 119 -14.84 -2.01 -0.95
CA GLY A 119 -15.17 -0.67 -1.40
C GLY A 119 -14.17 0.35 -0.89
N LEU A 120 -14.31 1.59 -1.33
CA LEU A 120 -13.55 2.70 -0.79
C LEU A 120 -13.96 2.93 0.68
N LEU A 121 -13.00 2.95 1.59
CA LEU A 121 -13.26 3.23 2.99
C LEU A 121 -13.47 4.74 3.20
N CYS A 122 -14.66 5.20 2.88
CA CYS A 122 -15.11 6.58 3.01
C CYS A 122 -16.60 6.57 3.34
N LYS A 123 -17.08 7.55 4.11
CA LYS A 123 -18.51 7.68 4.39
C LYS A 123 -19.29 7.87 3.09
N ASP A 124 -20.42 7.19 2.99
CA ASP A 124 -21.34 7.20 1.85
C ASP A 124 -20.77 6.59 0.55
N ALA A 125 -19.60 5.93 0.59
CA ALA A 125 -19.10 5.11 -0.52
C ALA A 125 -19.87 3.79 -0.60
N THR A 126 -19.81 3.13 -1.76
CA THR A 126 -20.47 1.85 -1.96
C THR A 126 -19.76 0.74 -1.18
N LEU A 127 -20.51 0.05 -0.32
CA LEU A 127 -20.02 -1.13 0.38
C LEU A 127 -20.20 -2.36 -0.50
N PHE A 128 -19.12 -3.09 -0.71
CA PHE A 128 -19.08 -4.35 -1.45
C PHE A 128 -18.87 -5.55 -0.51
N PRO A 129 -19.19 -6.77 -0.96
CA PRO A 129 -18.85 -7.99 -0.21
C PRO A 129 -17.35 -8.14 0.02
N SER A 130 -16.94 -8.90 1.04
CA SER A 130 -15.55 -9.31 1.24
C SER A 130 -15.06 -10.23 0.13
N SER A 131 -13.75 -10.35 -0.04
CA SER A 131 -13.13 -11.11 -1.13
C SER A 131 -13.50 -12.59 -1.13
N LEU A 132 -13.75 -13.19 0.04
CA LEU A 132 -14.19 -14.57 0.14
C LEU A 132 -15.54 -14.81 -0.57
N ASN A 133 -16.45 -13.85 -0.50
CA ASN A 133 -17.70 -13.92 -1.25
C ASN A 133 -17.45 -13.83 -2.78
N TYR A 134 -16.53 -12.98 -3.21
CA TYR A 134 -16.14 -12.94 -4.62
C TYR A 134 -15.52 -14.25 -5.10
N GLY A 135 -14.63 -14.86 -4.31
CA GLY A 135 -14.07 -16.18 -4.61
C GLY A 135 -15.14 -17.25 -4.81
N SER A 136 -16.20 -17.21 -4.00
CA SER A 136 -17.34 -18.16 -4.08
C SER A 136 -18.17 -18.01 -5.37
N THR A 137 -18.04 -16.90 -6.09
CA THR A 137 -18.80 -16.71 -7.36
C THR A 137 -18.18 -17.43 -8.54
N TRP A 138 -16.88 -17.69 -8.54
CA TRP A 138 -16.12 -18.20 -9.69
C TRP A 138 -16.27 -17.34 -10.94
N ASP A 139 -16.63 -16.04 -10.77
CA ASP A 139 -16.89 -15.09 -11.85
C ASP A 139 -15.86 -13.92 -11.81
N PRO A 140 -14.70 -14.06 -12.49
CA PRO A 140 -13.70 -13.00 -12.52
C PRO A 140 -14.19 -11.72 -13.24
N GLU A 141 -15.15 -11.83 -14.17
CA GLU A 141 -15.71 -10.65 -14.84
C GLU A 141 -16.55 -9.81 -13.87
N LEU A 142 -17.32 -10.46 -12.98
CA LEU A 142 -18.06 -9.79 -11.92
C LEU A 142 -17.09 -9.05 -10.99
N VAL A 143 -16.02 -9.73 -10.57
CA VAL A 143 -14.98 -9.14 -9.69
C VAL A 143 -14.34 -7.93 -10.36
N GLN A 144 -13.99 -8.02 -11.63
CA GLN A 144 -13.42 -6.88 -12.38
C GLN A 144 -14.38 -5.69 -12.44
N ARG A 145 -15.67 -5.91 -12.70
CA ARG A 145 -16.68 -4.84 -12.73
C ARG A 145 -16.86 -4.19 -11.36
N ALA A 146 -16.89 -4.96 -10.28
CA ALA A 146 -16.97 -4.44 -8.92
C ALA A 146 -15.74 -3.60 -8.58
N ALA A 147 -14.54 -4.11 -8.83
CA ALA A 147 -13.29 -3.38 -8.61
C ALA A 147 -13.19 -2.11 -9.48
N GLN A 148 -13.73 -2.13 -10.69
CA GLN A 148 -13.82 -0.93 -11.55
C GLN A 148 -14.68 0.17 -10.93
N GLN A 149 -15.78 -0.21 -10.28
CA GLN A 149 -16.61 0.76 -9.57
C GLN A 149 -15.88 1.34 -8.35
N ILE A 150 -15.22 0.49 -7.56
CA ILE A 150 -14.37 0.91 -6.44
C ILE A 150 -13.28 1.89 -6.91
N GLY A 151 -12.60 1.57 -8.00
CA GLY A 151 -11.58 2.43 -8.60
C GLY A 151 -12.12 3.80 -9.04
N LYS A 152 -13.33 3.86 -9.61
CA LYS A 152 -13.99 5.11 -9.97
C LYS A 152 -14.28 5.98 -8.74
N GLU A 153 -14.80 5.39 -7.68
CA GLU A 153 -15.08 6.09 -6.42
C GLU A 153 -13.79 6.61 -5.79
N ALA A 154 -12.76 5.78 -5.67
CA ALA A 154 -11.46 6.16 -5.13
C ALA A 154 -10.81 7.34 -5.89
N ARG A 155 -10.79 7.27 -7.22
CA ARG A 155 -10.28 8.37 -8.05
C ARG A 155 -11.09 9.66 -7.90
N SER A 156 -12.41 9.55 -7.74
CA SER A 156 -13.27 10.73 -7.59
C SER A 156 -12.99 11.56 -6.35
N VAL A 157 -12.43 10.95 -5.32
CA VAL A 157 -12.02 11.60 -4.07
C VAL A 157 -10.52 11.93 -4.00
N GLY A 158 -9.78 11.70 -5.08
CA GLY A 158 -8.37 12.07 -5.17
C GLY A 158 -7.40 11.00 -4.64
N CYS A 159 -7.84 9.76 -4.49
CA CYS A 159 -6.98 8.63 -4.17
C CYS A 159 -6.18 8.18 -5.41
N GLN A 160 -4.88 7.90 -5.25
CA GLN A 160 -3.99 7.42 -6.31
C GLN A 160 -3.56 5.96 -6.09
N GLN A 161 -3.75 5.40 -4.89
CA GLN A 161 -3.39 4.02 -4.58
C GLN A 161 -4.44 3.38 -3.68
N GLY A 162 -4.96 2.23 -4.09
CA GLY A 162 -5.85 1.40 -3.29
C GLY A 162 -5.07 0.25 -2.65
N LEU A 163 -5.23 0.05 -1.34
CA LEU A 163 -4.57 -1.04 -0.60
C LEU A 163 -5.37 -2.33 -0.75
N ALA A 164 -5.49 -2.81 -1.97
CA ALA A 164 -6.22 -4.01 -2.38
C ALA A 164 -5.70 -4.51 -3.75
N PRO A 165 -5.90 -5.80 -4.06
CA PRO A 165 -6.54 -6.88 -3.31
C PRO A 165 -5.61 -7.63 -2.35
N VAL A 166 -6.19 -8.51 -1.50
CA VAL A 166 -5.45 -9.51 -0.71
C VAL A 166 -5.29 -10.78 -1.54
N LEU A 167 -4.04 -11.20 -1.74
CA LEU A 167 -3.65 -12.38 -2.51
C LEU A 167 -3.20 -13.55 -1.65
N ASP A 168 -3.38 -13.42 -0.33
CA ASP A 168 -3.08 -14.51 0.59
C ASP A 168 -3.96 -15.72 0.28
N VAL A 169 -3.34 -16.90 0.21
CA VAL A 169 -4.04 -18.17 0.01
C VAL A 169 -4.41 -18.72 1.39
N SER A 170 -5.70 -18.82 1.70
CA SER A 170 -6.17 -19.29 3.01
C SER A 170 -5.72 -20.73 3.26
N ARG A 171 -5.01 -20.96 4.37
CA ARG A 171 -4.55 -22.29 4.80
C ARG A 171 -5.04 -22.67 6.20
N ASP A 172 -5.25 -21.68 7.05
CA ASP A 172 -5.76 -21.87 8.41
C ASP A 172 -6.96 -20.95 8.63
N VAL A 173 -8.14 -21.54 8.78
CA VAL A 173 -9.40 -20.79 8.99
C VAL A 173 -9.45 -20.01 10.31
N ARG A 174 -8.51 -20.28 11.23
CA ARG A 174 -8.37 -19.49 12.47
C ARG A 174 -7.72 -18.14 12.23
N TRP A 175 -7.07 -17.95 11.08
CA TRP A 175 -6.48 -16.66 10.72
C TRP A 175 -7.57 -15.59 10.62
N GLY A 176 -7.45 -14.53 11.44
CA GLY A 176 -8.49 -13.51 11.58
C GLY A 176 -8.78 -12.69 10.32
N ARG A 177 -7.98 -12.87 9.24
CA ARG A 177 -8.12 -12.16 7.97
C ARG A 177 -8.52 -13.09 6.80
N THR A 178 -8.94 -14.32 7.10
CA THR A 178 -9.39 -15.30 6.09
C THR A 178 -10.47 -14.72 5.18
N GLU A 179 -11.39 -13.91 5.69
CA GLU A 179 -12.47 -13.26 4.91
C GLU A 179 -11.97 -12.27 3.86
N GLU A 180 -10.75 -11.74 4.03
CA GLU A 180 -10.14 -10.82 3.07
C GLU A 180 -9.60 -11.55 1.84
N THR A 181 -9.43 -12.88 1.90
CA THR A 181 -8.88 -13.72 0.83
C THR A 181 -9.94 -14.15 -0.17
N PHE A 182 -9.55 -14.51 -1.39
CA PHE A 182 -10.45 -15.13 -2.37
C PHE A 182 -10.65 -16.64 -2.14
N GLY A 183 -9.98 -17.25 -1.14
CA GLY A 183 -10.13 -18.65 -0.77
C GLY A 183 -8.81 -19.39 -0.60
N GLU A 184 -8.87 -20.73 -0.73
CA GLU A 184 -7.76 -21.66 -0.42
C GLU A 184 -7.06 -22.21 -1.68
N ASP A 185 -7.64 -22.02 -2.86
CA ASP A 185 -7.05 -22.47 -4.12
C ASP A 185 -6.16 -21.35 -4.72
N PRO A 186 -4.85 -21.56 -4.90
CA PRO A 186 -3.94 -20.54 -5.37
C PRO A 186 -4.23 -20.05 -6.79
N TRP A 187 -4.75 -20.94 -7.67
CA TRP A 187 -5.13 -20.55 -9.01
C TRP A 187 -6.36 -19.64 -9.01
N LEU A 188 -7.39 -20.01 -8.24
CA LEU A 188 -8.60 -19.18 -8.09
C LEU A 188 -8.26 -17.81 -7.51
N VAL A 189 -7.44 -17.78 -6.44
CA VAL A 189 -6.94 -16.51 -5.86
C VAL A 189 -6.25 -15.68 -6.93
N GLY A 190 -5.35 -16.27 -7.70
CA GLY A 190 -4.63 -15.59 -8.78
C GLY A 190 -5.55 -15.02 -9.87
N VAL A 191 -6.55 -15.79 -10.33
CA VAL A 191 -7.51 -15.36 -11.35
C VAL A 191 -8.38 -14.21 -10.84
N MET A 192 -8.95 -14.35 -9.63
CA MET A 192 -9.82 -13.33 -9.04
C MET A 192 -9.05 -12.05 -8.71
N ALA A 193 -7.85 -12.17 -8.14
CA ALA A 193 -6.99 -11.03 -7.85
C ALA A 193 -6.54 -10.29 -9.11
N THR A 194 -6.19 -11.03 -10.17
CA THR A 194 -5.83 -10.45 -11.47
C THR A 194 -7.00 -9.63 -12.05
N ALA A 195 -8.22 -10.15 -11.96
CA ALA A 195 -9.43 -9.46 -12.39
C ALA A 195 -9.68 -8.20 -11.53
N TYR A 196 -9.52 -8.31 -10.22
CA TYR A 196 -9.64 -7.18 -9.29
C TYR A 196 -8.64 -6.07 -9.62
N VAL A 197 -7.37 -6.41 -9.82
CA VAL A 197 -6.31 -5.43 -10.18
C VAL A 197 -6.66 -4.71 -11.48
N LYS A 198 -7.06 -5.45 -12.53
CA LYS A 198 -7.48 -4.84 -13.81
C LYS A 198 -8.65 -3.86 -13.62
N GLY A 199 -9.64 -4.25 -12.83
CA GLY A 199 -10.79 -3.40 -12.53
C GLY A 199 -10.40 -2.15 -11.76
N LEU A 200 -9.65 -2.31 -10.65
CA LEU A 200 -9.28 -1.22 -9.77
C LEU A 200 -8.39 -0.18 -10.47
N GLN A 201 -7.39 -0.63 -11.22
CA GLN A 201 -6.47 0.25 -11.95
C GLN A 201 -7.10 0.90 -13.17
N GLY A 202 -8.04 0.22 -13.82
CA GLY A 202 -8.61 0.66 -15.08
C GLY A 202 -7.60 0.71 -16.22
N ASP A 203 -8.04 1.07 -17.42
CA ASP A 203 -7.20 1.05 -18.64
C ASP A 203 -6.04 2.06 -18.59
N LYS A 204 -6.21 3.16 -17.86
CA LYS A 204 -5.22 4.22 -17.76
C LYS A 204 -4.24 4.04 -16.60
N ARG A 205 -4.50 3.06 -15.74
CA ARG A 205 -3.68 2.83 -14.53
C ARG A 205 -3.52 4.11 -13.70
N ASP A 206 -4.61 4.87 -13.56
CA ASP A 206 -4.65 6.13 -12.83
C ASP A 206 -4.99 5.95 -11.33
N LEU A 207 -5.17 4.72 -10.89
CA LEU A 207 -5.16 4.27 -9.51
C LEU A 207 -4.28 3.01 -9.42
N LEU A 208 -3.31 2.99 -8.51
CA LEU A 208 -2.47 1.81 -8.31
C LEU A 208 -3.17 0.81 -7.42
N ALA A 209 -3.24 -0.45 -7.83
CA ALA A 209 -3.61 -1.57 -6.96
C ALA A 209 -2.38 -2.02 -6.17
N THR A 210 -2.59 -2.42 -4.91
CA THR A 210 -1.53 -2.92 -4.03
C THR A 210 -1.77 -4.38 -3.71
N LEU A 211 -0.89 -5.24 -4.19
CA LEU A 211 -0.92 -6.68 -3.91
C LEU A 211 -0.44 -6.93 -2.49
N LYS A 212 -1.26 -7.54 -1.65
CA LYS A 212 -0.91 -7.80 -0.25
C LYS A 212 -1.38 -9.18 0.21
N HIS A 213 -0.72 -9.81 1.16
CA HIS A 213 0.52 -9.39 1.82
C HIS A 213 1.65 -10.29 1.33
N TYR A 214 2.58 -9.75 0.63
CA TYR A 214 3.66 -10.48 -0.05
C TYR A 214 4.69 -10.99 0.96
N VAL A 215 4.76 -12.28 1.26
CA VAL A 215 4.03 -13.43 0.75
C VAL A 215 3.89 -14.49 1.85
N GLY A 216 2.77 -15.24 1.85
CA GLY A 216 2.56 -16.37 2.77
C GLY A 216 1.95 -16.01 4.13
N HIS A 217 1.41 -14.80 4.29
CA HIS A 217 0.89 -14.26 5.55
C HIS A 217 -0.19 -15.12 6.21
N SER A 218 -1.04 -15.75 5.42
CA SER A 218 -2.11 -16.63 5.90
C SER A 218 -1.64 -17.97 6.49
N PHE A 219 -0.35 -18.28 6.39
CA PHE A 219 0.24 -19.57 6.83
C PHE A 219 1.09 -19.44 8.11
N SER A 220 0.96 -18.32 8.81
CA SER A 220 1.71 -18.03 10.03
C SER A 220 1.34 -18.99 11.18
N GLU A 221 2.32 -19.31 12.01
CA GLU A 221 2.17 -20.23 13.14
C GLU A 221 1.02 -19.82 14.07
N GLY A 222 0.11 -20.78 14.34
CA GLY A 222 -1.06 -20.57 15.18
C GLY A 222 -2.03 -19.53 14.62
N ALA A 223 -1.95 -19.23 13.33
CA ALA A 223 -2.76 -18.23 12.63
C ALA A 223 -2.62 -16.81 13.23
N ARG A 224 -1.48 -16.49 13.84
CA ARG A 224 -1.19 -15.19 14.45
C ARG A 224 -0.61 -14.24 13.42
N ASN A 225 -0.99 -12.97 13.50
CA ASN A 225 -0.69 -11.98 12.46
C ASN A 225 0.81 -11.72 12.21
N HIS A 226 1.66 -11.84 13.22
CA HIS A 226 3.11 -11.58 13.13
C HIS A 226 3.97 -12.83 13.39
N ALA A 227 3.35 -14.00 13.55
CA ALA A 227 4.11 -15.22 13.84
C ALA A 227 4.88 -15.70 12.59
N PRO A 228 6.00 -16.41 12.78
CA PRO A 228 6.82 -16.89 11.67
C PRO A 228 6.07 -17.87 10.76
N VAL A 229 6.58 -18.00 9.56
CA VAL A 229 6.13 -18.96 8.54
C VAL A 229 7.30 -19.88 8.19
N HIS A 230 7.04 -21.17 8.15
CA HIS A 230 7.99 -22.17 7.70
C HIS A 230 7.50 -22.83 6.43
N LEU A 231 8.15 -22.54 5.31
CA LEU A 231 7.77 -23.02 3.99
C LEU A 231 8.97 -23.59 3.24
N GLY A 232 8.78 -24.76 2.65
CA GLY A 232 9.70 -25.24 1.63
C GLY A 232 9.59 -24.41 0.35
N PHE A 233 10.70 -24.31 -0.39
CA PHE A 233 10.76 -23.49 -1.61
C PHE A 233 9.66 -23.86 -2.63
N SER A 234 9.38 -25.14 -2.84
CA SER A 234 8.34 -25.57 -3.78
C SER A 234 6.94 -25.08 -3.37
N GLU A 235 6.62 -25.22 -2.07
CA GLU A 235 5.31 -24.76 -1.58
C GLU A 235 5.18 -23.24 -1.63
N LEU A 236 6.25 -22.52 -1.29
CA LEU A 236 6.29 -21.07 -1.42
C LEU A 236 6.01 -20.64 -2.87
N ASN A 237 6.69 -21.30 -3.82
CA ASN A 237 6.58 -20.97 -5.25
C ASN A 237 5.21 -21.37 -5.83
N ASP A 238 4.79 -22.60 -5.61
CA ASP A 238 3.63 -23.18 -6.31
C ASP A 238 2.29 -22.75 -5.68
N THR A 239 2.31 -22.33 -4.42
CA THR A 239 1.09 -21.96 -3.69
C THR A 239 1.02 -20.46 -3.43
N PHE A 240 2.03 -19.87 -2.79
CA PHE A 240 1.91 -18.52 -2.25
C PHE A 240 2.40 -17.43 -3.22
N LEU A 241 3.44 -17.69 -3.99
CA LEU A 241 3.94 -16.74 -4.99
C LEU A 241 3.08 -16.71 -6.25
N LEU A 242 2.44 -17.80 -6.64
CA LEU A 242 1.66 -17.91 -7.87
C LEU A 242 0.61 -16.81 -8.06
N PRO A 243 -0.26 -16.47 -7.08
CA PRO A 243 -1.24 -15.40 -7.25
C PRO A 243 -0.60 -14.03 -7.52
N PHE A 244 0.51 -13.74 -6.85
CA PHE A 244 1.24 -12.48 -7.03
C PHE A 244 1.91 -12.40 -8.40
N GLU A 245 2.55 -13.47 -8.84
CA GLU A 245 3.13 -13.56 -10.18
C GLU A 245 2.09 -13.31 -11.26
N MET A 246 0.92 -13.94 -11.14
CA MET A 246 -0.21 -13.73 -12.06
C MET A 246 -0.63 -12.27 -12.08
N ALA A 247 -0.84 -11.64 -10.94
CA ALA A 247 -1.27 -10.25 -10.87
C ALA A 247 -0.20 -9.27 -11.40
N VAL A 248 1.09 -9.51 -11.14
CA VAL A 248 2.19 -8.71 -11.68
C VAL A 248 2.24 -8.84 -13.20
N LYS A 249 2.32 -10.07 -13.72
CA LYS A 249 2.54 -10.32 -15.15
C LYS A 249 1.30 -10.12 -16.03
N LEU A 250 0.10 -10.43 -15.51
CA LEU A 250 -1.13 -10.43 -16.31
C LEU A 250 -2.00 -9.18 -16.12
N ALA A 251 -1.79 -8.44 -15.02
CA ALA A 251 -2.55 -7.22 -14.74
C ALA A 251 -1.66 -5.98 -14.53
N ASN A 252 -0.33 -6.12 -14.63
CA ASN A 252 0.61 -5.01 -14.46
C ASN A 252 0.32 -4.22 -13.17
N ALA A 253 0.27 -4.92 -12.03
CA ALA A 253 -0.01 -4.33 -10.74
C ALA A 253 0.97 -3.19 -10.40
N GLY A 254 0.47 -2.11 -9.82
CA GLY A 254 1.25 -0.89 -9.59
C GLY A 254 1.98 -0.85 -8.27
N SER A 255 1.59 -1.68 -7.29
CA SER A 255 2.19 -1.69 -5.96
C SER A 255 2.15 -3.09 -5.35
N VAL A 256 3.11 -3.37 -4.49
CA VAL A 256 3.20 -4.60 -3.67
C VAL A 256 3.48 -4.20 -2.22
N MET A 257 2.85 -4.90 -1.28
CA MET A 257 3.02 -4.69 0.16
C MET A 257 3.59 -5.97 0.79
N PRO A 258 4.82 -5.93 1.36
CA PRO A 258 5.38 -7.05 2.10
C PRO A 258 4.56 -7.38 3.34
N ALA A 259 4.57 -8.64 3.75
CA ALA A 259 3.87 -9.11 4.93
C ALA A 259 4.64 -8.82 6.23
N TYR A 260 3.93 -8.84 7.36
CA TYR A 260 4.51 -8.57 8.69
C TYR A 260 5.46 -9.64 9.21
N HIS A 261 5.19 -10.91 8.86
CA HIS A 261 5.91 -12.07 9.38
C HIS A 261 7.29 -12.25 8.73
N ASP A 262 8.01 -13.23 9.23
CA ASP A 262 9.23 -13.75 8.61
C ASP A 262 8.96 -15.13 7.99
N ILE A 263 9.70 -15.46 6.94
CA ILE A 263 9.82 -16.82 6.39
C ILE A 263 11.21 -17.35 6.75
N ASP A 264 11.26 -18.42 7.51
CA ASP A 264 12.53 -19.04 7.97
C ASP A 264 13.51 -18.02 8.58
N ASN A 265 13.01 -17.13 9.45
CA ASN A 265 13.73 -16.03 10.11
C ASN A 265 14.17 -14.87 9.18
N GLN A 266 13.66 -14.80 7.97
CA GLN A 266 13.88 -13.66 7.09
C GLN A 266 12.60 -12.79 7.04
N PRO A 267 12.56 -11.62 7.71
CA PRO A 267 11.38 -10.75 7.71
C PRO A 267 11.05 -10.23 6.32
N GLY A 268 9.75 -10.24 5.98
CA GLY A 268 9.27 -9.87 4.65
C GLY A 268 9.67 -8.46 4.20
N HIS A 269 9.78 -7.50 5.14
CA HIS A 269 10.19 -6.14 4.85
C HIS A 269 11.70 -5.94 4.57
N SER A 270 12.52 -6.96 4.81
CA SER A 270 13.97 -6.94 4.54
C SER A 270 14.43 -8.14 3.69
N ASP A 271 13.50 -8.89 3.11
CA ASP A 271 13.81 -10.05 2.28
C ASP A 271 14.23 -9.63 0.86
N SER A 272 15.52 -9.46 0.66
CA SER A 272 16.08 -9.10 -0.65
C SER A 272 15.85 -10.17 -1.72
N PHE A 273 15.75 -11.47 -1.34
CA PHE A 273 15.45 -12.52 -2.30
C PHE A 273 14.03 -12.34 -2.87
N LEU A 274 13.03 -12.16 -2.00
CA LEU A 274 11.65 -11.98 -2.43
C LEU A 274 11.43 -10.61 -3.10
N LEU A 275 11.93 -9.52 -2.50
CA LEU A 275 11.65 -8.17 -2.97
C LEU A 275 12.48 -7.75 -4.20
N THR A 276 13.70 -8.24 -4.31
CA THR A 276 14.59 -7.89 -5.43
C THR A 276 14.66 -9.03 -6.45
N THR A 277 15.16 -10.21 -6.06
CA THR A 277 15.41 -11.27 -7.03
C THR A 277 14.12 -11.79 -7.65
N VAL A 278 13.12 -12.16 -6.84
CA VAL A 278 11.86 -12.70 -7.39
C VAL A 278 11.02 -11.58 -8.00
N LEU A 279 10.70 -10.55 -7.22
CA LEU A 279 9.73 -9.53 -7.64
C LEU A 279 10.28 -8.65 -8.76
N ARG A 280 11.48 -8.06 -8.60
CA ARG A 280 12.06 -7.11 -9.55
C ARG A 280 12.71 -7.80 -10.74
N GLU A 281 13.64 -8.75 -10.49
CA GLU A 281 14.47 -9.31 -11.54
C GLU A 281 13.77 -10.42 -12.32
N GLN A 282 13.10 -11.36 -11.65
CA GLN A 282 12.45 -12.48 -12.34
C GLN A 282 11.08 -12.10 -12.93
N TRP A 283 10.27 -11.33 -12.21
CA TRP A 283 8.94 -10.95 -12.69
C TRP A 283 8.92 -9.61 -13.44
N GLY A 284 9.96 -8.80 -13.32
CA GLY A 284 10.05 -7.50 -13.98
C GLY A 284 9.15 -6.43 -13.37
N PHE A 285 8.81 -6.55 -12.08
CA PHE A 285 7.97 -5.57 -11.40
C PHE A 285 8.68 -4.21 -11.31
N ASP A 286 8.08 -3.17 -11.86
CA ASP A 286 8.60 -1.80 -11.90
C ASP A 286 7.83 -0.82 -10.99
N GLY A 287 6.82 -1.33 -10.27
CA GLY A 287 5.95 -0.55 -9.40
C GLY A 287 6.56 -0.18 -8.04
N ILE A 288 5.70 0.29 -7.13
CA ILE A 288 6.06 0.72 -5.78
C ILE A 288 6.01 -0.47 -4.82
N ILE A 289 7.02 -0.61 -3.96
CA ILE A 289 6.94 -1.44 -2.76
C ILE A 289 6.56 -0.51 -1.62
N VAL A 290 5.41 -0.78 -0.99
CA VAL A 290 4.90 0.01 0.13
C VAL A 290 4.88 -0.85 1.39
N ALA A 291 5.47 -0.37 2.48
CA ALA A 291 5.45 -1.10 3.75
C ALA A 291 4.02 -1.23 4.28
N ASP A 292 3.68 -2.37 4.88
CA ASP A 292 2.49 -2.48 5.72
C ASP A 292 2.65 -1.61 6.98
N TYR A 293 1.58 -1.27 7.65
CA TYR A 293 1.57 -0.32 8.76
C TYR A 293 2.53 -0.73 9.87
N GLY A 294 3.56 0.09 10.10
CA GLY A 294 4.60 -0.20 11.09
C GLY A 294 5.58 -1.32 10.71
N GLY A 295 5.44 -1.94 9.53
CA GLY A 295 6.20 -3.13 9.13
C GLY A 295 7.73 -2.95 9.21
N VAL A 296 8.25 -1.78 8.83
CA VAL A 296 9.69 -1.48 8.97
C VAL A 296 10.10 -1.42 10.45
N SER A 297 9.26 -0.84 11.32
CA SER A 297 9.52 -0.79 12.76
C SER A 297 9.56 -2.17 13.41
N LEU A 298 8.80 -3.13 12.88
CA LEU A 298 8.81 -4.51 13.39
C LEU A 298 10.18 -5.19 13.23
N LEU A 299 11.06 -4.73 12.36
CA LEU A 299 12.40 -5.28 12.21
C LEU A 299 13.21 -5.20 13.54
N HIS A 300 13.03 -4.13 14.33
CA HIS A 300 13.62 -4.05 15.66
C HIS A 300 12.66 -4.40 16.80
N GLN A 301 11.37 -4.04 16.69
CA GLN A 301 10.41 -4.21 17.79
C GLN A 301 9.94 -5.65 17.96
N HIS A 302 9.88 -6.43 16.87
CA HIS A 302 9.35 -7.79 16.87
C HIS A 302 10.38 -8.83 16.41
N HIS A 303 11.00 -8.63 15.25
CA HIS A 303 11.94 -9.60 14.69
C HIS A 303 13.32 -9.55 15.32
N GLY A 304 13.71 -8.42 15.93
CA GLY A 304 14.99 -8.28 16.64
C GLY A 304 16.22 -8.36 15.73
N ILE A 305 16.08 -8.08 14.42
CA ILE A 305 17.20 -8.12 13.46
C ILE A 305 17.91 -6.77 13.31
N SER A 306 17.42 -5.74 13.97
CA SER A 306 18.02 -4.41 14.04
C SER A 306 17.92 -3.87 15.46
N HIS A 307 18.76 -2.88 15.80
CA HIS A 307 18.83 -2.33 17.15
C HIS A 307 17.90 -1.13 17.34
N ASP A 308 17.57 -0.42 16.28
CA ASP A 308 16.74 0.78 16.31
C ASP A 308 16.04 1.04 14.98
N ALA A 309 15.27 2.12 14.94
CA ALA A 309 14.51 2.53 13.75
C ALA A 309 15.41 2.94 12.57
N ALA A 310 16.60 3.50 12.83
CA ALA A 310 17.51 3.92 11.77
C ALA A 310 18.11 2.71 11.06
N GLU A 311 18.55 1.71 11.84
CA GLU A 311 19.03 0.44 11.28
C GLU A 311 17.90 -0.33 10.57
N SER A 312 16.70 -0.33 11.13
CA SER A 312 15.52 -0.91 10.46
C SER A 312 15.27 -0.29 9.07
N ALA A 313 15.32 1.03 9.00
CA ALA A 313 15.14 1.76 7.73
C ALA A 313 16.27 1.50 6.72
N ALA A 314 17.47 1.18 7.19
CA ALA A 314 18.60 0.81 6.32
C ALA A 314 18.52 -0.63 5.81
N LEU A 315 17.85 -1.53 6.54
CA LEU A 315 17.64 -2.92 6.14
C LEU A 315 16.45 -3.10 5.19
N ALA A 316 15.44 -2.24 5.31
CA ALA A 316 14.24 -2.26 4.47
C ALA A 316 14.47 -1.56 3.13
#